data_752442af685f7e69dd191f2a828e1712
#
_entry.id   752442af685f7e69dd191f2a828e1712
#
_cell.length_a   1.000
_cell.length_b   1.000
_cell.length_c   1.000
_cell.angle_alpha   90.00
_cell.angle_beta   90.00
_cell.angle_gamma   90.00
#
_symmetry.space_group_name_H-M   'P 1'
#
loop_
_entity.id
_entity.type
_entity.pdbx_description
1 polymer ?
#
loop_
_entity_poly.entity_id
_entity_poly.type
_entity_poly.pdbx_seq_one_letter_code
_entity_poly.pdbx_strand_id
1 'polypeptide(L)'
;MCIRDRFTGLFIWWLSGMSWTNIHLPLITSLLLASTMSSTDSASVFAILRSQKMNLKHNLRPMLELESGSNDPMAYMLTVVLIQLIQSSGMGASQIAFSFVIQFVVGAAAGYLLGKLAILMLNRLNIDNQSLYPILLLSFVFFTFSITDLMKGNGYLAVYIAGMMVGNNKIMHRKEIYTFMDGLTWLFQIIMFLCLGLLVNPHEMLEVAVVALLIGVFMIVIGRPLSVFLCLLPFGKRINMKSKMFVSWVGLRGAVPIIFATYPVVAGVPGADVIFNIVFFITILSLVIQGTTVSKVARIMGLSTPMEKTGNDFGVELPEDIDSDLRDVTVTREMLDAKGDTLKDMNLPQGTLVMIVKRDNEYLIPNGTLKLHVGDKLLLISEKTKE
;
A
#
# COMPACT_ATOMS: atom_id res chain seq x y z
N MET A 1 10.40 12.06 3.72
CA MET A 1 10.51 12.18 2.27
C MET A 1 11.49 13.27 1.83
N CYS A 2 11.19 14.55 1.90
CA CYS A 2 12.10 15.64 1.46
C CYS A 2 13.53 15.57 2.02
N ILE A 3 13.70 15.06 3.23
CA ILE A 3 15.02 14.86 3.84
C ILE A 3 15.80 13.79 3.08
N ARG A 4 15.20 12.64 2.84
CA ARG A 4 15.83 11.52 2.12
C ARG A 4 16.23 11.93 0.71
N ASP A 5 15.32 12.59 -0.01
CA ASP A 5 15.54 12.96 -1.41
C ASP A 5 16.67 13.98 -1.57
N ARG A 6 16.79 14.93 -0.62
CA ARG A 6 17.92 15.87 -0.58
C ARG A 6 19.24 15.14 -0.35
N PHE A 7 19.32 14.26 0.66
CA PHE A 7 20.54 13.51 0.93
C PHE A 7 20.89 12.59 -0.24
N THR A 8 19.91 11.92 -0.85
CA THR A 8 20.13 11.06 -2.02
C THR A 8 20.56 11.87 -3.22
N GLY A 9 19.91 13.01 -3.51
CA GLY A 9 20.27 13.88 -4.62
C GLY A 9 21.67 14.49 -4.48
N LEU A 10 22.05 14.92 -3.28
CA LEU A 10 23.41 15.39 -2.99
C LEU A 10 24.45 14.28 -3.16
N PHE A 11 24.13 13.06 -2.72
CA PHE A 11 25.01 11.91 -2.90
C PHE A 11 25.18 11.55 -4.39
N ILE A 12 24.10 11.57 -5.18
CA ILE A 12 24.13 11.35 -6.62
C ILE A 12 24.98 12.42 -7.31
N TRP A 13 24.78 13.68 -6.97
CA TRP A 13 25.55 14.79 -7.51
C TRP A 13 27.05 14.63 -7.19
N TRP A 14 27.39 14.32 -5.95
CA TRP A 14 28.76 14.07 -5.54
C TRP A 14 29.38 12.87 -6.27
N LEU A 15 28.64 11.77 -6.38
CA LEU A 15 29.06 10.56 -7.07
C LEU A 15 29.27 10.82 -8.58
N SER A 16 28.37 11.54 -9.21
CA SER A 16 28.44 11.90 -10.63
C SER A 16 29.60 12.86 -10.96
N GLY A 17 30.14 13.56 -9.97
CA GLY A 17 31.35 14.40 -10.12
C GLY A 17 32.66 13.64 -10.12
N MET A 18 32.65 12.33 -9.85
CA MET A 18 33.85 11.50 -9.84
C MET A 18 34.27 11.10 -11.26
N SER A 19 35.56 11.18 -11.56
CA SER A 19 36.10 10.95 -12.92
C SER A 19 35.92 9.53 -13.47
N TRP A 20 35.63 8.54 -12.63
CA TRP A 20 35.45 7.14 -13.03
C TRP A 20 34.00 6.76 -13.38
N THR A 21 33.03 7.63 -13.05
CA THR A 21 31.59 7.30 -13.24
C THR A 21 31.11 7.50 -14.67
N ASN A 22 31.83 8.24 -15.52
CA ASN A 22 31.42 8.63 -16.87
C ASN A 22 30.03 9.27 -16.98
N ILE A 23 29.41 9.61 -15.84
CA ILE A 23 28.05 10.16 -15.76
C ILE A 23 28.16 11.53 -15.08
N HIS A 24 27.84 12.60 -15.81
CA HIS A 24 27.83 13.95 -15.25
C HIS A 24 26.41 14.47 -15.15
N LEU A 25 25.83 14.42 -13.94
CA LEU A 25 24.50 14.94 -13.68
C LEU A 25 24.60 16.26 -12.89
N PRO A 26 24.05 17.36 -13.43
CA PRO A 26 23.88 18.60 -12.68
C PRO A 26 23.06 18.37 -11.41
N LEU A 27 23.21 19.23 -10.41
CA LEU A 27 22.52 19.09 -9.12
C LEU A 27 20.98 18.95 -9.29
N ILE A 28 20.38 19.71 -10.19
CA ILE A 28 18.93 19.67 -10.44
C ILE A 28 18.52 18.31 -11.02
N THR A 29 19.28 17.77 -11.95
CA THR A 29 19.04 16.45 -12.54
C THR A 29 19.27 15.33 -11.51
N SER A 30 20.26 15.48 -10.64
CA SER A 30 20.49 14.55 -9.51
C SER A 30 19.34 14.57 -8.49
N LEU A 31 18.76 15.74 -8.22
CA LEU A 31 17.55 15.87 -7.41
C LEU A 31 16.32 15.28 -8.11
N LEU A 32 16.23 15.42 -9.44
CA LEU A 32 15.17 14.81 -10.25
C LEU A 32 15.24 13.28 -10.15
N LEU A 33 16.43 12.69 -10.31
CA LEU A 33 16.64 11.25 -10.13
C LEU A 33 16.26 10.80 -8.70
N ALA A 34 16.62 11.56 -7.67
CA ALA A 34 16.25 11.26 -6.30
C ALA A 34 14.73 11.36 -6.07
N SER A 35 14.06 12.32 -6.70
CA SER A 35 12.61 12.52 -6.56
C SER A 35 11.81 11.40 -7.22
N THR A 36 12.20 10.93 -8.41
CA THR A 36 11.56 9.77 -9.07
C THR A 36 11.63 8.51 -8.22
N MET A 37 12.75 8.32 -7.51
CA MET A 37 12.94 7.19 -6.60
C MET A 37 12.34 7.41 -5.20
N SER A 38 11.63 8.48 -4.96
CA SER A 38 11.11 8.83 -3.63
C SER A 38 9.92 7.96 -3.20
N SER A 39 9.16 7.44 -4.14
CA SER A 39 8.04 6.53 -3.88
C SER A 39 8.49 5.20 -3.25
N THR A 40 7.67 4.67 -2.34
CA THR A 40 7.85 3.35 -1.70
C THR A 40 6.58 2.52 -1.85
N ASP A 41 6.70 1.23 -2.06
CA ASP A 41 5.59 0.32 -2.31
C ASP A 41 5.25 -0.52 -1.07
N SER A 42 4.32 -0.04 -0.26
CA SER A 42 3.81 -0.78 0.89
C SER A 42 2.86 -1.92 0.48
N ALA A 43 2.17 -1.81 -0.66
CA ALA A 43 1.23 -2.83 -1.12
C ALA A 43 1.96 -4.15 -1.40
N SER A 44 3.10 -4.10 -2.10
CA SER A 44 3.95 -5.27 -2.32
C SER A 44 4.51 -5.85 -1.03
N VAL A 45 4.89 -5.00 -0.07
CA VAL A 45 5.34 -5.45 1.26
C VAL A 45 4.27 -6.26 1.96
N PHE A 46 3.03 -5.76 1.99
CA PHE A 46 1.92 -6.47 2.64
C PHE A 46 1.46 -7.70 1.86
N ALA A 47 1.57 -7.70 0.54
CA ALA A 47 1.34 -8.89 -0.27
C ALA A 47 2.33 -10.02 0.10
N ILE A 48 3.62 -9.69 0.23
CA ILE A 48 4.66 -10.63 0.68
C ILE A 48 4.39 -11.14 2.11
N LEU A 49 4.03 -10.26 3.03
CA LEU A 49 3.73 -10.66 4.41
C LEU A 49 2.47 -11.53 4.49
N ARG A 50 1.42 -11.21 3.74
CA ARG A 50 0.19 -12.00 3.64
C ARG A 50 0.43 -13.38 3.05
N SER A 51 1.24 -13.51 2.00
CA SER A 51 1.60 -14.81 1.41
C SER A 51 2.27 -15.74 2.41
N GLN A 52 2.96 -15.18 3.42
CA GLN A 52 3.59 -15.90 4.51
C GLN A 52 2.72 -15.98 5.79
N LYS A 53 1.43 -15.63 5.71
CA LYS A 53 0.46 -15.63 6.83
C LYS A 53 0.97 -14.85 8.05
N MET A 54 1.64 -13.72 7.81
CA MET A 54 2.23 -12.88 8.85
C MET A 54 1.56 -11.51 8.90
N ASN A 55 1.35 -11.01 10.12
CA ASN A 55 0.95 -9.64 10.41
C ASN A 55 2.05 -8.94 11.21
N LEU A 56 1.99 -7.61 11.33
CA LEU A 56 2.97 -6.79 12.04
C LEU A 56 2.42 -6.24 13.34
N LYS A 57 3.26 -6.25 14.40
CA LYS A 57 2.98 -5.62 15.70
C LYS A 57 3.08 -4.09 15.64
N HIS A 58 2.63 -3.44 16.71
CA HIS A 58 2.82 -2.01 17.00
C HIS A 58 2.27 -1.06 15.93
N ASN A 59 1.15 -1.41 15.28
CA ASN A 59 0.51 -0.59 14.24
C ASN A 59 1.48 -0.17 13.12
N LEU A 60 2.47 -1.02 12.82
CA LEU A 60 3.42 -0.75 11.76
C LEU A 60 2.76 -0.77 10.38
N ARG A 61 1.69 -1.56 10.20
CA ARG A 61 0.96 -1.63 8.95
C ARG A 61 0.34 -0.28 8.56
N PRO A 62 -0.52 0.36 9.38
CA PRO A 62 -1.07 1.67 9.05
C PRO A 62 0.00 2.74 8.83
N MET A 63 1.11 2.67 9.57
CA MET A 63 2.21 3.62 9.43
C MET A 63 2.90 3.51 8.07
N LEU A 64 3.16 2.29 7.59
CA LEU A 64 3.77 2.04 6.27
C LEU A 64 2.79 2.37 5.13
N GLU A 65 1.50 2.08 5.30
CA GLU A 65 0.45 2.45 4.34
C GLU A 65 0.35 3.98 4.18
N LEU A 66 0.34 4.71 5.30
CA LEU A 66 0.32 6.18 5.29
C LEU A 66 1.59 6.77 4.67
N GLU A 67 2.76 6.20 4.99
CA GLU A 67 4.04 6.62 4.41
C GLU A 67 4.01 6.47 2.88
N SER A 68 3.64 5.29 2.38
CA SER A 68 3.59 5.00 0.96
C SER A 68 2.57 5.88 0.24
N GLY A 69 1.35 5.96 0.75
CA GLY A 69 0.29 6.76 0.12
C GLY A 69 0.58 8.26 0.08
N SER A 70 1.37 8.79 1.04
CA SER A 70 1.80 10.18 1.00
C SER A 70 3.05 10.43 0.14
N ASN A 71 3.89 9.40 -0.04
CA ASN A 71 5.11 9.52 -0.81
C ASN A 71 4.83 9.69 -2.32
N ASP A 72 3.86 8.97 -2.86
CA ASP A 72 3.57 8.96 -4.30
C ASP A 72 3.13 10.33 -4.83
N PRO A 73 2.13 11.01 -4.23
CA PRO A 73 1.77 12.36 -4.66
C PRO A 73 2.92 13.36 -4.55
N MET A 74 3.73 13.25 -3.50
CA MET A 74 4.85 14.16 -3.28
C MET A 74 6.01 13.90 -4.26
N ALA A 75 6.28 12.63 -4.58
CA ALA A 75 7.27 12.25 -5.58
C ALA A 75 6.87 12.78 -6.96
N TYR A 76 5.61 12.61 -7.34
CA TYR A 76 5.06 13.17 -8.57
C TYR A 76 5.23 14.70 -8.65
N MET A 77 4.76 15.42 -7.61
CA MET A 77 4.86 16.87 -7.56
C MET A 77 6.30 17.34 -7.72
N LEU A 78 7.23 16.71 -6.99
CA LEU A 78 8.63 17.10 -7.03
C LEU A 78 9.24 16.80 -8.41
N THR A 79 8.91 15.67 -9.01
CA THR A 79 9.37 15.28 -10.36
C THR A 79 8.89 16.28 -11.39
N VAL A 80 7.60 16.62 -11.41
CA VAL A 80 7.04 17.58 -12.38
C VAL A 80 7.65 18.97 -12.20
N VAL A 81 7.78 19.46 -10.98
CA VAL A 81 8.38 20.77 -10.69
C VAL A 81 9.84 20.82 -11.10
N LEU A 82 10.62 19.77 -10.87
CA LEU A 82 12.03 19.73 -11.28
C LEU A 82 12.20 19.65 -12.80
N ILE A 83 11.30 18.93 -13.50
CA ILE A 83 11.27 18.91 -14.97
C ILE A 83 10.98 20.33 -15.50
N GLN A 84 9.97 21.02 -14.95
CA GLN A 84 9.66 22.41 -15.32
C GLN A 84 10.85 23.34 -15.08
N LEU A 85 11.58 23.15 -13.97
CA LEU A 85 12.80 23.91 -13.68
C LEU A 85 13.92 23.70 -14.71
N ILE A 86 14.10 22.47 -15.18
CA ILE A 86 15.13 22.14 -16.18
C ILE A 86 14.76 22.72 -17.55
N GLN A 87 13.47 22.66 -17.93
CA GLN A 87 13.00 23.14 -19.22
C GLN A 87 12.88 24.66 -19.29
N SER A 88 12.55 25.31 -18.18
CA SER A 88 12.30 26.76 -18.12
C SER A 88 13.50 27.48 -17.53
N SER A 89 14.44 27.87 -18.36
CA SER A 89 15.62 28.66 -17.97
C SER A 89 15.27 30.10 -17.56
N GLY A 90 14.39 30.29 -16.57
CA GLY A 90 13.94 31.63 -16.14
C GLY A 90 12.85 31.65 -15.07
N MET A 91 12.34 30.52 -14.62
CA MET A 91 11.36 30.50 -13.52
C MET A 91 11.97 30.94 -12.22
N GLY A 92 11.42 31.99 -11.61
CA GLY A 92 11.81 32.44 -10.28
C GLY A 92 11.36 31.45 -9.18
N ALA A 93 12.10 31.41 -8.07
CA ALA A 93 11.78 30.56 -6.93
C ALA A 93 10.35 30.74 -6.41
N SER A 94 9.79 31.95 -6.53
CA SER A 94 8.41 32.27 -6.15
C SER A 94 7.37 31.55 -7.01
N GLN A 95 7.61 31.45 -8.33
CA GLN A 95 6.70 30.77 -9.26
C GLN A 95 6.69 29.26 -9.00
N ILE A 96 7.82 28.67 -8.66
CA ILE A 96 7.95 27.27 -8.31
C ILE A 96 7.19 26.97 -7.02
N ALA A 97 7.41 27.79 -5.98
CA ALA A 97 6.69 27.67 -4.71
C ALA A 97 5.17 27.81 -4.90
N PHE A 98 4.74 28.73 -5.73
CA PHE A 98 3.34 28.96 -6.07
C PHE A 98 2.73 27.75 -6.80
N SER A 99 3.43 27.21 -7.81
CA SER A 99 3.00 26.01 -8.52
C SER A 99 2.85 24.81 -7.57
N PHE A 100 3.79 24.64 -6.65
CA PHE A 100 3.73 23.57 -5.65
C PHE A 100 2.52 23.71 -4.73
N VAL A 101 2.25 24.94 -4.24
CA VAL A 101 1.09 25.23 -3.37
C VAL A 101 -0.21 24.99 -4.13
N ILE A 102 -0.34 25.43 -5.38
CA ILE A 102 -1.54 25.20 -6.19
C ILE A 102 -1.77 23.70 -6.37
N GLN A 103 -0.76 22.94 -6.79
CA GLN A 103 -0.89 21.49 -6.99
C GLN A 103 -1.40 20.79 -5.73
N PHE A 104 -0.89 21.20 -4.57
CA PHE A 104 -1.29 20.63 -3.27
C PHE A 104 -2.72 21.02 -2.89
N VAL A 105 -3.04 22.32 -2.92
CA VAL A 105 -4.34 22.83 -2.46
C VAL A 105 -5.47 22.36 -3.40
N VAL A 106 -5.27 22.49 -4.71
CA VAL A 106 -6.27 22.06 -5.70
C VAL A 106 -6.44 20.53 -5.65
N GLY A 107 -5.33 19.78 -5.53
CA GLY A 107 -5.38 18.32 -5.40
C GLY A 107 -6.16 17.88 -4.15
N ALA A 108 -5.87 18.50 -3.00
CA ALA A 108 -6.56 18.16 -1.76
C ALA A 108 -8.05 18.53 -1.78
N ALA A 109 -8.39 19.73 -2.29
CA ALA A 109 -9.76 20.20 -2.39
C ALA A 109 -10.58 19.34 -3.36
N ALA A 110 -10.03 19.06 -4.55
CA ALA A 110 -10.68 18.20 -5.55
C ALA A 110 -10.87 16.78 -5.00
N GLY A 111 -9.86 16.19 -4.36
CA GLY A 111 -9.96 14.87 -3.75
C GLY A 111 -11.05 14.78 -2.68
N TYR A 112 -11.15 15.79 -1.83
CA TYR A 112 -12.20 15.85 -0.83
C TYR A 112 -13.61 15.99 -1.44
N LEU A 113 -13.80 16.91 -2.38
CA LEU A 113 -15.10 17.16 -3.00
C LEU A 113 -15.57 15.97 -3.85
N LEU A 114 -14.68 15.44 -4.69
CA LEU A 114 -14.99 14.31 -5.57
C LEU A 114 -15.11 13.00 -4.79
N GLY A 115 -14.34 12.83 -3.71
CA GLY A 115 -14.51 11.71 -2.78
C GLY A 115 -15.89 11.70 -2.11
N LYS A 116 -16.37 12.86 -1.65
CA LYS A 116 -17.76 13.01 -1.15
C LYS A 116 -18.81 12.69 -2.22
N LEU A 117 -18.59 13.17 -3.44
CA LEU A 117 -19.48 12.90 -4.57
C LEU A 117 -19.52 11.40 -4.88
N ALA A 118 -18.38 10.72 -4.90
CA ALA A 118 -18.29 9.28 -5.12
C ALA A 118 -19.07 8.49 -4.06
N ILE A 119 -18.90 8.81 -2.77
CA ILE A 119 -19.65 8.17 -1.67
C ILE A 119 -21.16 8.41 -1.83
N LEU A 120 -21.56 9.65 -2.15
CA LEU A 120 -22.95 9.98 -2.35
C LEU A 120 -23.57 9.19 -3.52
N MET A 121 -22.84 9.06 -4.62
CA MET A 121 -23.33 8.34 -5.80
C MET A 121 -23.37 6.84 -5.55
N LEU A 122 -22.34 6.25 -4.93
CA LEU A 122 -22.31 4.82 -4.57
C LEU A 122 -23.49 4.43 -3.65
N ASN A 123 -23.90 5.33 -2.75
CA ASN A 123 -24.97 5.06 -1.79
C ASN A 123 -26.37 5.45 -2.27
N ARG A 124 -26.48 6.32 -3.30
CA ARG A 124 -27.80 6.77 -3.81
C ARG A 124 -28.23 6.08 -5.10
N LEU A 125 -27.28 5.68 -5.93
CA LEU A 125 -27.61 4.98 -7.16
C LEU A 125 -28.04 3.55 -6.82
N ASN A 126 -29.26 3.20 -7.19
CA ASN A 126 -29.75 1.84 -7.10
C ASN A 126 -29.59 1.17 -8.47
N ILE A 127 -28.47 0.48 -8.65
CA ILE A 127 -28.14 -0.21 -9.90
C ILE A 127 -28.48 -1.69 -9.70
N ASP A 128 -29.34 -2.24 -10.55
CA ASP A 128 -29.81 -3.64 -10.46
C ASP A 128 -28.64 -4.65 -10.52
N ASN A 129 -27.62 -4.34 -11.30
CA ASN A 129 -26.44 -5.21 -11.41
C ASN A 129 -25.31 -4.73 -10.47
N GLN A 130 -25.10 -5.47 -9.41
CA GLN A 130 -24.08 -5.18 -8.39
C GLN A 130 -22.66 -5.11 -8.94
N SER A 131 -22.35 -5.84 -10.03
CA SER A 131 -21.04 -5.83 -10.68
C SER A 131 -20.66 -4.48 -11.33
N LEU A 132 -21.61 -3.56 -11.47
CA LEU A 132 -21.38 -2.24 -12.04
C LEU A 132 -20.84 -1.22 -10.99
N TYR A 133 -21.02 -1.48 -9.69
CA TYR A 133 -20.49 -0.59 -8.65
C TYR A 133 -18.97 -0.45 -8.64
N PRO A 134 -18.18 -1.54 -8.79
CA PRO A 134 -16.74 -1.42 -8.95
C PRO A 134 -16.31 -0.62 -10.18
N ILE A 135 -17.04 -0.77 -11.30
CA ILE A 135 -16.77 -0.04 -12.56
C ILE A 135 -17.10 1.45 -12.38
N LEU A 136 -18.20 1.75 -11.68
CA LEU A 136 -18.54 3.13 -11.33
C LEU A 136 -17.43 3.78 -10.49
N LEU A 137 -16.94 3.09 -9.47
CA LEU A 137 -15.83 3.60 -8.65
C LEU A 137 -14.55 3.80 -9.48
N LEU A 138 -14.22 2.86 -10.36
CA LEU A 138 -13.08 2.99 -11.27
C LEU A 138 -13.23 4.21 -12.19
N SER A 139 -14.43 4.46 -12.70
CA SER A 139 -14.73 5.64 -13.50
C SER A 139 -14.52 6.93 -12.69
N PHE A 140 -14.89 6.94 -11.41
CA PHE A 140 -14.61 8.04 -10.50
C PHE A 140 -13.13 8.26 -10.25
N VAL A 141 -12.32 7.22 -10.18
CA VAL A 141 -10.86 7.32 -10.05
C VAL A 141 -10.28 8.09 -11.24
N PHE A 142 -10.60 7.68 -12.47
CA PHE A 142 -10.13 8.35 -13.68
C PHE A 142 -10.68 9.78 -13.79
N PHE A 143 -11.94 9.98 -13.49
CA PHE A 143 -12.56 11.30 -13.50
C PHE A 143 -11.90 12.25 -12.51
N THR A 144 -11.66 11.79 -11.28
CA THR A 144 -10.99 12.57 -10.23
C THR A 144 -9.58 12.96 -10.66
N PHE A 145 -8.82 11.99 -11.18
CA PHE A 145 -7.47 12.26 -11.67
C PHE A 145 -7.49 13.30 -12.79
N SER A 146 -8.27 13.06 -13.84
CA SER A 146 -8.27 13.89 -15.05
C SER A 146 -8.76 15.31 -14.79
N ILE A 147 -9.84 15.49 -14.01
CA ILE A 147 -10.36 16.81 -13.69
C ILE A 147 -9.39 17.61 -12.82
N THR A 148 -8.74 16.95 -11.87
CA THR A 148 -7.77 17.61 -11.00
C THR A 148 -6.54 18.04 -11.78
N ASP A 149 -6.05 17.20 -12.67
CA ASP A 149 -4.91 17.50 -13.55
C ASP A 149 -5.23 18.66 -14.51
N LEU A 150 -6.43 18.68 -15.10
CA LEU A 150 -6.93 19.79 -15.93
C LEU A 150 -6.93 21.13 -15.17
N MET A 151 -7.24 21.09 -13.87
CA MET A 151 -7.20 22.26 -12.98
C MET A 151 -5.78 22.61 -12.49
N LYS A 152 -4.75 21.97 -13.02
CA LYS A 152 -3.34 22.08 -12.58
C LYS A 152 -3.10 21.68 -11.12
N GLY A 153 -4.00 20.85 -10.58
CA GLY A 153 -3.84 20.21 -9.27
C GLY A 153 -3.06 18.88 -9.39
N ASN A 154 -2.71 18.30 -8.25
CA ASN A 154 -2.11 16.97 -8.22
C ASN A 154 -3.20 15.88 -8.26
N GLY A 155 -3.39 15.22 -9.41
CA GLY A 155 -4.34 14.13 -9.61
C GLY A 155 -4.10 12.92 -8.70
N TYR A 156 -2.84 12.55 -8.45
CA TYR A 156 -2.50 11.46 -7.53
C TYR A 156 -2.92 11.76 -6.10
N LEU A 157 -2.69 13.00 -5.62
CA LEU A 157 -3.12 13.43 -4.30
C LEU A 157 -4.65 13.41 -4.19
N ALA A 158 -5.34 13.88 -5.23
CA ALA A 158 -6.80 13.91 -5.25
C ALA A 158 -7.40 12.50 -5.18
N VAL A 159 -6.90 11.56 -5.99
CA VAL A 159 -7.35 10.17 -5.98
C VAL A 159 -7.03 9.51 -4.65
N TYR A 160 -5.87 9.76 -4.06
CA TYR A 160 -5.49 9.23 -2.76
C TYR A 160 -6.45 9.69 -1.65
N ILE A 161 -6.75 10.99 -1.59
CA ILE A 161 -7.70 11.55 -0.60
C ILE A 161 -9.11 11.01 -0.83
N ALA A 162 -9.57 10.96 -2.09
CA ALA A 162 -10.88 10.39 -2.44
C ALA A 162 -10.96 8.92 -2.04
N GLY A 163 -9.91 8.13 -2.29
CA GLY A 163 -9.82 6.73 -1.91
C GLY A 163 -9.87 6.52 -0.40
N MET A 164 -9.14 7.34 0.39
CA MET A 164 -9.23 7.31 1.85
C MET A 164 -10.65 7.63 2.34
N MET A 165 -11.32 8.58 1.71
CA MET A 165 -12.70 8.93 2.09
C MET A 165 -13.66 7.78 1.80
N VAL A 166 -13.58 7.18 0.62
CA VAL A 166 -14.42 6.03 0.24
C VAL A 166 -14.14 4.84 1.16
N GLY A 167 -12.87 4.54 1.44
CA GLY A 167 -12.45 3.44 2.29
C GLY A 167 -12.89 3.56 3.76
N ASN A 168 -12.99 4.79 4.30
CA ASN A 168 -13.35 5.05 5.67
C ASN A 168 -14.87 5.27 5.90
N ASN A 169 -15.66 5.34 4.82
CA ASN A 169 -17.10 5.50 4.91
C ASN A 169 -17.83 4.19 4.60
N LYS A 170 -19.06 4.08 5.10
CA LYS A 170 -19.95 2.98 4.73
C LYS A 170 -20.42 3.19 3.29
N ILE A 171 -20.14 2.22 2.43
CA ILE A 171 -20.56 2.21 1.02
C ILE A 171 -21.33 0.92 0.72
N MET A 172 -22.33 1.01 -0.14
CA MET A 172 -23.04 -0.18 -0.61
C MET A 172 -22.10 -1.07 -1.45
N HIS A 173 -22.32 -2.38 -1.40
CA HIS A 173 -21.54 -3.39 -2.16
C HIS A 173 -20.03 -3.31 -1.94
N ARG A 174 -19.62 -3.02 -0.70
CA ARG A 174 -18.22 -2.83 -0.32
C ARG A 174 -17.36 -4.05 -0.66
N LYS A 175 -17.87 -5.26 -0.40
CA LYS A 175 -17.13 -6.52 -0.64
C LYS A 175 -16.83 -6.72 -2.12
N GLU A 176 -17.82 -6.53 -2.98
CA GLU A 176 -17.70 -6.64 -4.43
C GLU A 176 -16.69 -5.64 -4.97
N ILE A 177 -16.77 -4.39 -4.50
CA ILE A 177 -15.83 -3.32 -4.87
C ILE A 177 -14.41 -3.69 -4.47
N TYR A 178 -14.18 -4.12 -3.22
CA TYR A 178 -12.84 -4.48 -2.76
C TYR A 178 -12.27 -5.68 -3.53
N THR A 179 -13.05 -6.74 -3.73
CA THR A 179 -12.61 -7.94 -4.46
C THR A 179 -12.21 -7.60 -5.90
N PHE A 180 -13.02 -6.78 -6.58
CA PHE A 180 -12.72 -6.33 -7.93
C PHE A 180 -11.46 -5.45 -7.98
N MET A 181 -11.35 -4.46 -7.08
CA MET A 181 -10.20 -3.56 -7.02
C MET A 181 -8.90 -4.29 -6.69
N ASP A 182 -8.93 -5.27 -5.79
CA ASP A 182 -7.77 -6.12 -5.51
C ASP A 182 -7.33 -6.89 -6.76
N GLY A 183 -8.25 -7.53 -7.46
CA GLY A 183 -7.94 -8.25 -8.70
C GLY A 183 -7.39 -7.34 -9.80
N LEU A 184 -7.99 -6.17 -9.96
CA LEU A 184 -7.56 -5.16 -10.93
C LEU A 184 -6.16 -4.60 -10.61
N THR A 185 -5.87 -4.39 -9.33
CA THR A 185 -4.54 -3.95 -8.87
C THR A 185 -3.47 -4.96 -9.25
N TRP A 186 -3.71 -6.26 -9.02
CA TRP A 186 -2.79 -7.31 -9.43
C TRP A 186 -2.61 -7.37 -10.95
N LEU A 187 -3.69 -7.26 -11.71
CA LEU A 187 -3.64 -7.25 -13.17
C LEU A 187 -2.80 -6.09 -13.70
N PHE A 188 -3.08 -4.87 -13.23
CA PHE A 188 -2.33 -3.69 -13.63
C PHE A 188 -0.86 -3.75 -13.20
N GLN A 189 -0.56 -4.30 -12.04
CA GLN A 189 0.81 -4.47 -11.59
C GLN A 189 1.59 -5.41 -12.52
N ILE A 190 1.00 -6.53 -12.94
CA ILE A 190 1.61 -7.48 -13.89
C ILE A 190 1.84 -6.81 -15.25
N ILE A 191 0.80 -6.18 -15.81
CA ILE A 191 0.89 -5.48 -17.10
C ILE A 191 1.96 -4.40 -17.07
N MET A 192 1.99 -3.61 -15.99
CA MET A 192 2.93 -2.52 -15.80
C MET A 192 4.38 -3.02 -15.77
N PHE A 193 4.68 -4.04 -14.95
CA PHE A 193 6.03 -4.61 -14.91
C PHE A 193 6.44 -5.24 -16.25
N LEU A 194 5.50 -5.87 -16.96
CA LEU A 194 5.75 -6.40 -18.30
C LEU A 194 6.10 -5.28 -19.30
N CYS A 195 5.28 -4.23 -19.37
CA CYS A 195 5.51 -3.11 -20.26
C CYS A 195 6.82 -2.38 -19.94
N LEU A 196 7.09 -2.13 -18.67
CA LEU A 196 8.33 -1.47 -18.24
C LEU A 196 9.56 -2.34 -18.49
N GLY A 197 9.43 -3.68 -18.33
CA GLY A 197 10.50 -4.61 -18.67
C GLY A 197 10.84 -4.65 -20.18
N LEU A 198 9.82 -4.48 -21.03
CA LEU A 198 10.02 -4.40 -22.48
C LEU A 198 10.63 -3.06 -22.94
N LEU A 199 10.48 -2.00 -22.14
CA LEU A 199 11.02 -0.68 -22.46
C LEU A 199 12.53 -0.58 -22.17
N VAL A 200 13.06 -1.44 -21.31
CA VAL A 200 14.46 -1.40 -20.88
C VAL A 200 15.39 -2.00 -21.93
N ASN A 201 16.50 -1.30 -22.21
CA ASN A 201 17.63 -1.84 -22.93
C ASN A 201 18.66 -2.44 -21.93
N PRO A 202 18.79 -3.78 -21.84
CA PRO A 202 19.71 -4.39 -20.88
C PRO A 202 21.18 -3.98 -21.04
N HIS A 203 21.58 -3.64 -22.28
CA HIS A 203 22.96 -3.24 -22.58
C HIS A 203 23.31 -1.90 -21.93
N GLU A 204 22.46 -0.90 -22.12
CA GLU A 204 22.62 0.42 -21.51
C GLU A 204 22.49 0.38 -19.99
N MET A 205 21.65 -0.52 -19.46
CA MET A 205 21.51 -0.72 -18.02
C MET A 205 22.79 -1.24 -17.38
N LEU A 206 23.56 -2.08 -18.08
CA LEU A 206 24.85 -2.60 -17.58
C LEU A 206 25.91 -1.49 -17.47
N GLU A 207 25.89 -0.50 -18.38
CA GLU A 207 26.83 0.63 -18.32
C GLU A 207 26.67 1.49 -17.07
N VAL A 208 25.44 1.63 -16.58
CA VAL A 208 25.13 2.40 -15.36
C VAL A 208 25.07 1.54 -14.09
N ALA A 209 25.23 0.21 -14.20
CA ALA A 209 24.99 -0.74 -13.12
C ALA A 209 25.80 -0.46 -11.85
N VAL A 210 27.09 -0.11 -11.99
CA VAL A 210 27.95 0.17 -10.83
C VAL A 210 27.48 1.42 -10.08
N VAL A 211 27.16 2.48 -10.81
CA VAL A 211 26.67 3.73 -10.22
C VAL A 211 25.31 3.51 -9.59
N ALA A 212 24.41 2.80 -10.26
CA ALA A 212 23.08 2.47 -9.77
C ALA A 212 23.16 1.58 -8.50
N LEU A 213 24.09 0.62 -8.46
CA LEU A 213 24.35 -0.21 -7.28
C LEU A 213 24.75 0.64 -6.07
N LEU A 214 25.70 1.55 -6.25
CA LEU A 214 26.19 2.42 -5.18
C LEU A 214 25.08 3.34 -4.67
N ILE A 215 24.30 3.93 -5.57
CA ILE A 215 23.13 4.75 -5.21
C ILE A 215 22.10 3.92 -4.46
N GLY A 216 21.78 2.71 -4.95
CA GLY A 216 20.82 1.80 -4.31
C GLY A 216 21.26 1.38 -2.91
N VAL A 217 22.53 0.99 -2.74
CA VAL A 217 23.09 0.65 -1.42
C VAL A 217 23.06 1.86 -0.49
N PHE A 218 23.50 3.04 -0.96
CA PHE A 218 23.42 4.26 -0.15
C PHE A 218 21.98 4.55 0.31
N MET A 219 20.99 4.42 -0.58
CA MET A 219 19.60 4.65 -0.27
C MET A 219 19.06 3.67 0.79
N ILE A 220 19.39 2.40 0.69
CA ILE A 220 18.93 1.35 1.61
C ILE A 220 19.62 1.49 2.97
N VAL A 221 20.94 1.70 2.99
CA VAL A 221 21.76 1.61 4.21
C VAL A 221 21.86 2.95 4.95
N ILE A 222 21.87 4.07 4.23
CA ILE A 222 22.12 5.39 4.81
C ILE A 222 20.90 6.31 4.64
N GLY A 223 20.45 6.50 3.42
CA GLY A 223 19.43 7.49 3.10
C GLY A 223 18.10 7.23 3.81
N ARG A 224 17.65 5.99 3.80
CA ARG A 224 16.40 5.61 4.44
C ARG A 224 16.49 5.58 5.98
N PRO A 225 17.46 4.90 6.61
CA PRO A 225 17.60 4.96 8.06
C PRO A 225 17.71 6.39 8.58
N LEU A 226 18.57 7.21 7.96
CA LEU A 226 18.75 8.61 8.37
C LEU A 226 17.41 9.38 8.34
N SER A 227 16.64 9.25 7.27
CA SER A 227 15.35 9.93 7.15
C SER A 227 14.32 9.43 8.17
N VAL A 228 14.23 8.11 8.39
CA VAL A 228 13.29 7.52 9.35
C VAL A 228 13.65 7.95 10.78
N PHE A 229 14.93 7.88 11.15
CA PHE A 229 15.35 8.31 12.48
C PHE A 229 15.12 9.81 12.72
N LEU A 230 15.43 10.66 11.75
CA LEU A 230 15.18 12.10 11.85
C LEU A 230 13.68 12.43 11.93
N CYS A 231 12.85 11.81 11.11
CA CYS A 231 11.40 12.05 11.14
C CYS A 231 10.73 11.51 12.41
N LEU A 232 11.24 10.42 12.99
CA LEU A 232 10.67 9.83 14.21
C LEU A 232 11.30 10.35 15.50
N LEU A 233 12.26 11.27 15.41
CA LEU A 233 12.83 11.95 16.59
C LEU A 233 11.78 12.61 17.49
N PRO A 234 10.79 13.39 16.95
CA PRO A 234 9.78 14.05 17.78
C PRO A 234 8.90 13.07 18.57
N PHE A 235 8.73 11.86 18.08
CA PHE A 235 7.90 10.83 18.72
C PHE A 235 8.62 10.04 19.82
N GLY A 236 9.90 10.29 20.02
CA GLY A 236 10.71 9.83 21.15
C GLY A 236 10.57 8.35 21.49
N LYS A 237 10.13 8.08 22.73
CA LYS A 237 9.99 6.72 23.28
C LYS A 237 8.72 5.99 22.84
N ARG A 238 7.78 6.64 22.15
CA ARG A 238 6.50 6.01 21.73
C ARG A 238 6.69 4.92 20.68
N ILE A 239 7.75 5.00 19.88
CA ILE A 239 8.05 4.01 18.84
C ILE A 239 9.32 3.26 19.23
N ASN A 240 9.20 1.94 19.37
CA ASN A 240 10.31 1.07 19.75
C ASN A 240 11.45 1.13 18.70
N MET A 241 12.71 1.01 19.15
CA MET A 241 13.89 1.01 18.29
C MET A 241 13.83 -0.08 17.20
N LYS A 242 13.35 -1.28 17.55
CA LYS A 242 13.15 -2.37 16.58
C LYS A 242 12.16 -1.98 15.48
N SER A 243 11.09 -1.27 15.82
CA SER A 243 10.11 -0.75 14.85
C SER A 243 10.74 0.29 13.92
N LYS A 244 11.55 1.22 14.46
CA LYS A 244 12.29 2.20 13.65
C LYS A 244 13.26 1.53 12.67
N MET A 245 14.01 0.54 13.13
CA MET A 245 14.93 -0.22 12.29
C MET A 245 14.18 -1.02 11.20
N PHE A 246 13.04 -1.62 11.54
CA PHE A 246 12.22 -2.34 10.57
C PHE A 246 11.67 -1.39 9.49
N VAL A 247 11.09 -0.25 9.87
CA VAL A 247 10.61 0.77 8.92
C VAL A 247 11.77 1.29 8.05
N SER A 248 12.96 1.44 8.61
CA SER A 248 14.16 1.81 7.85
C SER A 248 14.53 0.77 6.80
N TRP A 249 14.37 -0.52 7.10
CA TRP A 249 14.65 -1.60 6.16
C TRP A 249 13.56 -1.75 5.10
N VAL A 250 12.29 -1.61 5.49
CA VAL A 250 11.11 -1.81 4.62
C VAL A 250 10.89 -0.57 3.74
N GLY A 251 11.75 -0.38 2.78
CA GLY A 251 11.66 0.70 1.79
C GLY A 251 11.60 0.17 0.37
N LEU A 252 10.83 -0.90 0.18
CA LEU A 252 10.69 -1.56 -1.12
C LEU A 252 10.27 -0.57 -2.20
N ARG A 253 10.94 -0.65 -3.36
CA ARG A 253 10.61 0.14 -4.54
C ARG A 253 9.76 -0.71 -5.46
N GLY A 254 8.60 -0.18 -5.82
CA GLY A 254 7.71 -0.80 -6.79
C GLY A 254 7.90 -0.23 -8.19
N ALA A 255 6.87 -0.36 -9.02
CA ALA A 255 6.89 0.15 -10.37
C ALA A 255 6.66 1.67 -10.46
N VAL A 256 6.11 2.32 -9.42
CA VAL A 256 5.83 3.76 -9.40
C VAL A 256 7.09 4.61 -9.65
N PRO A 257 8.26 4.35 -9.03
CA PRO A 257 9.52 5.01 -9.37
C PRO A 257 9.86 4.94 -10.86
N ILE A 258 9.66 3.77 -11.48
CA ILE A 258 9.98 3.59 -12.91
C ILE A 258 9.01 4.40 -13.77
N ILE A 259 7.71 4.44 -13.43
CA ILE A 259 6.74 5.30 -14.10
C ILE A 259 7.17 6.76 -13.98
N PHE A 260 7.55 7.23 -12.80
CA PHE A 260 8.00 8.60 -12.63
C PHE A 260 9.29 8.90 -13.41
N ALA A 261 10.15 7.91 -13.63
CA ALA A 261 11.32 8.05 -14.46
C ALA A 261 11.00 8.13 -15.97
N THR A 262 9.81 7.74 -16.42
CA THR A 262 9.38 7.98 -17.81
C THR A 262 9.01 9.44 -18.09
N TYR A 263 8.61 10.22 -17.07
CA TYR A 263 8.25 11.64 -17.26
C TYR A 263 9.41 12.49 -17.79
N PRO A 264 10.64 12.42 -17.24
CA PRO A 264 11.80 13.10 -17.83
C PRO A 264 12.07 12.66 -19.28
N VAL A 265 11.88 11.37 -19.60
CA VAL A 265 12.09 10.83 -20.96
C VAL A 265 11.08 11.44 -21.93
N VAL A 266 9.78 11.41 -21.58
CA VAL A 266 8.71 12.01 -22.38
C VAL A 266 8.86 13.53 -22.52
N ALA A 267 9.36 14.18 -21.47
CA ALA A 267 9.62 15.62 -21.47
C ALA A 267 10.91 16.01 -22.24
N GLY A 268 11.71 15.05 -22.72
CA GLY A 268 12.95 15.33 -23.45
C GLY A 268 14.06 15.96 -22.60
N VAL A 269 14.10 15.64 -21.29
CA VAL A 269 15.16 16.13 -20.39
C VAL A 269 16.50 15.52 -20.78
N PRO A 270 17.58 16.32 -20.91
CA PRO A 270 18.92 15.78 -21.22
C PRO A 270 19.35 14.76 -20.17
N GLY A 271 19.78 13.56 -20.61
CA GLY A 271 20.20 12.46 -19.74
C GLY A 271 19.03 11.68 -19.08
N ALA A 272 17.80 11.83 -19.57
CA ALA A 272 16.63 11.14 -19.04
C ALA A 272 16.73 9.61 -19.17
N ASP A 273 17.37 9.10 -20.22
CA ASP A 273 17.59 7.66 -20.42
C ASP A 273 18.48 7.08 -19.32
N VAL A 274 19.51 7.82 -18.90
CA VAL A 274 20.38 7.44 -17.79
C VAL A 274 19.57 7.40 -16.47
N ILE A 275 18.68 8.39 -16.25
CA ILE A 275 17.79 8.42 -15.10
C ILE A 275 16.91 7.16 -15.10
N PHE A 276 16.29 6.85 -16.23
CA PHE A 276 15.40 5.70 -16.37
C PHE A 276 16.12 4.39 -16.08
N ASN A 277 17.30 4.16 -16.67
CA ASN A 277 18.09 2.96 -16.51
C ASN A 277 18.57 2.78 -15.05
N ILE A 278 19.00 3.86 -14.38
CA ILE A 278 19.39 3.83 -12.96
C ILE A 278 18.20 3.48 -12.07
N VAL A 279 17.05 4.13 -12.26
CA VAL A 279 15.84 3.89 -11.48
C VAL A 279 15.37 2.45 -11.64
N PHE A 280 15.38 1.95 -12.86
CA PHE A 280 14.98 0.58 -13.16
C PHE A 280 15.89 -0.44 -12.46
N PHE A 281 17.22 -0.26 -12.57
CA PHE A 281 18.20 -1.12 -11.91
C PHE A 281 18.01 -1.13 -10.39
N ILE A 282 17.85 0.05 -9.77
CA ILE A 282 17.66 0.17 -8.32
C ILE A 282 16.33 -0.47 -7.89
N THR A 283 15.30 -0.38 -8.71
CA THR A 283 14.00 -1.04 -8.41
C THR A 283 14.15 -2.55 -8.40
N ILE A 284 14.82 -3.15 -9.39
CA ILE A 284 15.11 -4.59 -9.39
C ILE A 284 15.94 -4.97 -8.16
N LEU A 285 17.00 -4.22 -7.87
CA LEU A 285 17.84 -4.45 -6.70
C LEU A 285 17.03 -4.44 -5.39
N SER A 286 16.14 -3.47 -5.25
CA SER A 286 15.24 -3.35 -4.11
C SER A 286 14.28 -4.53 -3.99
N LEU A 287 13.64 -4.92 -5.10
CA LEU A 287 12.73 -6.08 -5.14
C LEU A 287 13.45 -7.38 -4.77
N VAL A 288 14.67 -7.59 -5.27
CA VAL A 288 15.44 -8.79 -4.97
C VAL A 288 15.93 -8.77 -3.53
N ILE A 289 16.57 -7.71 -3.06
CA ILE A 289 17.17 -7.67 -1.71
C ILE A 289 16.09 -7.48 -0.65
N GLN A 290 15.30 -6.42 -0.73
CA GLN A 290 14.33 -6.08 0.31
C GLN A 290 13.11 -6.99 0.23
N GLY A 291 12.59 -7.30 -0.97
CA GLY A 291 11.43 -8.17 -1.14
C GLY A 291 11.65 -9.56 -0.55
N THR A 292 12.81 -10.18 -0.77
CA THR A 292 13.11 -11.51 -0.23
C THR A 292 13.42 -11.51 1.27
N THR A 293 13.86 -10.39 1.83
CA THR A 293 14.31 -10.31 3.22
C THR A 293 13.30 -9.72 4.19
N VAL A 294 12.25 -9.01 3.72
CA VAL A 294 11.24 -8.35 4.57
C VAL A 294 10.68 -9.30 5.64
N SER A 295 10.22 -10.48 5.25
CA SER A 295 9.62 -11.45 6.17
C SER A 295 10.64 -12.01 7.18
N LYS A 296 11.88 -12.24 6.73
CA LYS A 296 12.97 -12.71 7.60
C LYS A 296 13.33 -11.65 8.64
N VAL A 297 13.44 -10.39 8.21
CA VAL A 297 13.77 -9.26 9.11
C VAL A 297 12.63 -9.04 10.12
N ALA A 298 11.36 -9.13 9.72
CA ALA A 298 10.22 -9.07 10.64
C ALA A 298 10.29 -10.14 11.74
N ARG A 299 10.66 -11.38 11.37
CA ARG A 299 10.83 -12.49 12.33
C ARG A 299 12.02 -12.28 13.27
N ILE A 300 13.18 -11.92 12.73
CA ILE A 300 14.41 -11.70 13.54
C ILE A 300 14.20 -10.57 14.55
N MET A 301 13.47 -9.52 14.18
CA MET A 301 13.19 -8.42 15.08
C MET A 301 12.03 -8.71 16.08
N GLY A 302 11.34 -9.86 15.93
CA GLY A 302 10.21 -10.25 16.78
C GLY A 302 8.95 -9.38 16.58
N LEU A 303 8.82 -8.76 15.40
CA LEU A 303 7.72 -7.88 15.02
C LEU A 303 6.59 -8.61 14.28
N SER A 304 6.81 -9.89 13.93
CA SER A 304 5.80 -10.72 13.28
C SER A 304 4.80 -11.28 14.29
N THR A 305 3.51 -11.27 13.92
CA THR A 305 2.44 -12.03 14.55
C THR A 305 1.84 -12.97 13.52
N PRO A 306 1.32 -14.14 13.93
CA PRO A 306 0.50 -14.95 13.06
C PRO A 306 -0.67 -14.09 12.56
N MET A 307 -1.04 -14.27 11.30
CA MET A 307 -2.24 -13.63 10.78
C MET A 307 -3.43 -14.31 11.46
N GLU A 308 -4.24 -13.54 12.18
CA GLU A 308 -5.52 -14.05 12.66
C GLU A 308 -6.32 -14.51 11.43
N LYS A 309 -6.90 -15.70 11.51
CA LYS A 309 -7.79 -16.18 10.46
C LYS A 309 -8.97 -15.20 10.40
N THR A 310 -8.93 -14.29 9.44
CA THR A 310 -10.08 -13.45 9.14
C THR A 310 -11.10 -14.32 8.40
N GLY A 311 -12.13 -14.73 9.10
CA GLY A 311 -13.15 -15.62 8.61
C GLY A 311 -13.26 -16.88 9.48
N ASN A 312 -14.44 -17.46 9.50
CA ASN A 312 -14.70 -18.72 10.14
C ASN A 312 -14.30 -19.88 9.22
N ASP A 313 -14.03 -21.06 9.80
CA ASP A 313 -13.70 -22.29 9.05
C ASP A 313 -14.85 -22.77 8.14
N PHE A 314 -15.97 -22.05 8.13
CA PHE A 314 -17.17 -22.31 7.34
C PHE A 314 -17.30 -21.44 6.10
N GLY A 315 -16.48 -20.39 5.96
CA GLY A 315 -16.56 -19.44 4.84
C GLY A 315 -17.85 -18.60 4.83
N VAL A 316 -18.57 -18.53 5.96
CA VAL A 316 -19.79 -17.73 6.13
C VAL A 316 -19.39 -16.35 6.62
N GLU A 317 -19.85 -15.31 5.95
CA GLU A 317 -19.69 -13.93 6.38
C GLU A 317 -21.07 -13.32 6.60
N LEU A 318 -21.23 -12.57 7.69
CA LEU A 318 -22.46 -11.80 7.92
C LEU A 318 -22.45 -10.53 7.08
N PRO A 319 -23.62 -10.10 6.55
CA PRO A 319 -23.78 -8.76 6.01
C PRO A 319 -23.37 -7.70 7.04
N GLU A 320 -22.75 -6.60 6.59
CA GLU A 320 -22.24 -5.53 7.48
C GLU A 320 -23.37 -4.85 8.30
N ASP A 321 -24.62 -5.01 7.90
CA ASP A 321 -25.78 -4.46 8.58
C ASP A 321 -26.24 -5.27 9.80
N ILE A 322 -25.69 -6.47 9.99
CA ILE A 322 -25.99 -7.33 11.14
C ILE A 322 -24.96 -7.09 12.23
N ASP A 323 -25.42 -6.50 13.33
CA ASP A 323 -24.58 -6.17 14.50
C ASP A 323 -24.35 -7.40 15.38
N SER A 324 -23.76 -8.45 14.79
CA SER A 324 -23.49 -9.73 15.44
C SER A 324 -22.09 -10.21 15.11
N ASP A 325 -21.49 -10.95 16.03
CA ASP A 325 -20.16 -11.56 15.84
C ASP A 325 -20.29 -13.05 15.53
N LEU A 326 -19.51 -13.52 14.53
CA LEU A 326 -19.34 -14.95 14.26
C LEU A 326 -18.10 -15.46 14.97
N ARG A 327 -18.25 -16.60 15.68
CA ARG A 327 -17.14 -17.27 16.35
C ARG A 327 -17.13 -18.75 16.03
N ASP A 328 -15.94 -19.28 15.75
CA ASP A 328 -15.72 -20.70 15.59
C ASP A 328 -15.35 -21.31 16.94
N VAL A 329 -16.05 -22.37 17.32
CA VAL A 329 -15.75 -23.15 18.51
C VAL A 329 -15.58 -24.60 18.11
N THR A 330 -14.43 -25.19 18.49
CA THR A 330 -14.21 -26.63 18.31
C THR A 330 -14.62 -27.36 19.57
N VAL A 331 -15.45 -28.38 19.44
CA VAL A 331 -15.93 -29.19 20.55
C VAL A 331 -14.77 -30.02 21.10
N THR A 332 -14.43 -29.76 22.36
CA THR A 332 -13.41 -30.51 23.10
C THR A 332 -14.05 -31.53 24.02
N ARG A 333 -13.27 -32.54 24.43
CA ARG A 333 -13.75 -33.55 25.36
C ARG A 333 -14.20 -32.96 26.68
N GLU A 334 -13.46 -31.97 27.18
CA GLU A 334 -13.79 -31.23 28.40
C GLU A 334 -15.15 -30.52 28.34
N MET A 335 -15.51 -30.01 27.16
CA MET A 335 -16.81 -29.36 26.94
C MET A 335 -17.96 -30.35 26.99
N LEU A 336 -17.80 -31.54 26.41
CA LEU A 336 -18.82 -32.59 26.47
C LEU A 336 -18.99 -33.15 27.88
N ASP A 337 -17.88 -33.39 28.57
CA ASP A 337 -17.92 -33.89 29.95
C ASP A 337 -18.54 -32.89 30.95
N ALA A 338 -18.37 -31.58 30.70
CA ALA A 338 -18.87 -30.51 31.57
C ALA A 338 -20.33 -30.10 31.27
N LYS A 339 -20.78 -30.20 30.01
CA LYS A 339 -22.06 -29.61 29.57
C LYS A 339 -23.03 -30.59 28.94
N GLY A 340 -22.62 -31.85 28.69
CA GLY A 340 -23.43 -32.86 28.00
C GLY A 340 -23.14 -32.98 26.51
N ASP A 341 -23.69 -34.03 25.89
CA ASP A 341 -23.38 -34.45 24.51
C ASP A 341 -24.40 -33.96 23.47
N THR A 342 -25.45 -33.25 23.87
CA THR A 342 -26.37 -32.64 22.89
C THR A 342 -26.24 -31.14 22.82
N LEU A 343 -26.61 -30.59 21.67
CA LEU A 343 -26.54 -29.14 21.44
C LEU A 343 -27.40 -28.36 22.46
N LYS A 344 -28.51 -28.94 22.92
CA LYS A 344 -29.39 -28.38 23.93
C LYS A 344 -28.71 -28.32 25.30
N ASP A 345 -27.93 -29.32 25.65
CA ASP A 345 -27.25 -29.43 26.94
C ASP A 345 -26.05 -28.49 27.07
N MET A 346 -25.52 -28.02 25.93
CA MET A 346 -24.38 -27.08 25.89
C MET A 346 -24.61 -25.75 26.59
N ASN A 347 -25.85 -25.39 26.89
CA ASN A 347 -26.25 -24.20 27.64
C ASN A 347 -25.48 -22.94 27.19
N LEU A 348 -25.69 -22.57 25.91
CA LEU A 348 -25.02 -21.42 25.32
C LEU A 348 -25.48 -20.11 25.99
N PRO A 349 -24.63 -19.07 26.07
CA PRO A 349 -25.02 -17.76 26.59
C PRO A 349 -26.27 -17.24 25.91
N GLN A 350 -27.09 -16.45 26.61
CA GLN A 350 -28.24 -15.76 26.01
C GLN A 350 -27.80 -14.90 24.84
N GLY A 351 -28.55 -14.93 23.75
CA GLY A 351 -28.19 -14.21 22.51
C GLY A 351 -27.15 -14.90 21.61
N THR A 352 -26.80 -16.17 21.93
CA THR A 352 -25.89 -16.97 21.12
C THR A 352 -26.63 -18.12 20.46
N LEU A 353 -26.48 -18.29 19.15
CA LEU A 353 -27.06 -19.36 18.34
C LEU A 353 -25.99 -20.11 17.55
N VAL A 354 -26.13 -21.45 17.48
CA VAL A 354 -25.32 -22.25 16.54
C VAL A 354 -25.94 -22.17 15.14
N MET A 355 -25.22 -21.66 14.17
CA MET A 355 -25.69 -21.54 12.79
C MET A 355 -25.46 -22.83 11.99
N ILE A 356 -24.29 -23.43 12.12
CA ILE A 356 -23.85 -24.60 11.36
C ILE A 356 -22.91 -25.44 12.24
N VAL A 357 -22.98 -26.76 12.08
CA VAL A 357 -22.02 -27.70 12.68
C VAL A 357 -21.26 -28.39 11.55
N LYS A 358 -19.93 -28.43 11.63
CA LYS A 358 -19.08 -29.16 10.68
C LYS A 358 -18.43 -30.33 11.41
N ARG A 359 -18.72 -31.53 10.90
CA ARG A 359 -18.13 -32.81 11.33
C ARG A 359 -17.30 -33.36 10.19
N ASP A 360 -16.00 -33.53 10.39
CA ASP A 360 -15.03 -33.91 9.37
C ASP A 360 -15.13 -32.99 8.14
N ASN A 361 -15.83 -33.37 7.10
CA ASN A 361 -16.05 -32.56 5.91
C ASN A 361 -17.53 -32.36 5.55
N GLU A 362 -18.44 -32.78 6.44
CA GLU A 362 -19.89 -32.64 6.24
C GLU A 362 -20.48 -31.52 7.09
N TYR A 363 -21.44 -30.80 6.52
CA TYR A 363 -22.18 -29.75 7.19
C TYR A 363 -23.51 -30.29 7.72
N LEU A 364 -23.71 -30.19 9.02
CA LEU A 364 -24.92 -30.64 9.72
C LEU A 364 -25.76 -29.44 10.12
N ILE A 365 -27.09 -29.59 9.94
CA ILE A 365 -28.05 -28.57 10.41
C ILE A 365 -28.20 -28.73 11.92
N PRO A 366 -27.93 -27.65 12.71
CA PRO A 366 -28.03 -27.71 14.15
C PRO A 366 -29.48 -27.84 14.59
N ASN A 367 -29.75 -28.81 15.40
CA ASN A 367 -30.99 -28.94 16.15
C ASN A 367 -30.67 -29.32 17.60
N GLY A 368 -31.58 -29.04 18.53
CA GLY A 368 -31.34 -29.26 19.95
C GLY A 368 -30.99 -30.71 20.36
N THR A 369 -31.38 -31.68 19.54
CA THR A 369 -31.14 -33.12 19.77
C THR A 369 -29.89 -33.64 19.05
N LEU A 370 -29.18 -32.78 18.32
CA LEU A 370 -27.97 -33.18 17.63
C LEU A 370 -26.89 -33.54 18.65
N LYS A 371 -26.42 -34.79 18.58
CA LYS A 371 -25.28 -35.26 19.36
C LYS A 371 -23.99 -34.73 18.80
N LEU A 372 -23.20 -34.05 19.60
CA LEU A 372 -21.90 -33.49 19.28
C LEU A 372 -20.80 -34.51 19.52
N HIS A 373 -19.80 -34.52 18.71
CA HIS A 373 -18.59 -35.33 18.84
C HIS A 373 -17.37 -34.46 19.07
N VAL A 374 -16.37 -35.02 19.74
CA VAL A 374 -15.06 -34.33 19.87
C VAL A 374 -14.46 -34.06 18.49
N GLY A 375 -14.12 -32.82 18.23
CA GLY A 375 -13.60 -32.37 16.95
C GLY A 375 -14.65 -31.69 16.06
N ASP A 376 -15.95 -31.76 16.41
CA ASP A 376 -16.98 -30.97 15.70
C ASP A 376 -16.67 -29.48 15.80
N LYS A 377 -16.81 -28.77 14.71
CA LYS A 377 -16.68 -27.31 14.68
C LYS A 377 -18.06 -26.69 14.63
N LEU A 378 -18.30 -25.73 15.51
CA LEU A 378 -19.56 -25.00 15.64
C LEU A 378 -19.34 -23.57 15.15
N LEU A 379 -20.19 -23.10 14.25
CA LEU A 379 -20.27 -21.68 13.92
C LEU A 379 -21.35 -21.03 14.81
N LEU A 380 -20.91 -20.17 15.69
CA LEU A 380 -21.77 -19.43 16.61
C LEU A 380 -21.99 -18.00 16.10
N ILE A 381 -23.23 -17.53 16.18
CA ILE A 381 -23.57 -16.13 16.05
C ILE A 381 -23.96 -15.59 17.44
N SER A 382 -23.40 -14.46 17.84
CA SER A 382 -23.73 -13.79 19.08
C SER A 382 -23.98 -12.30 18.86
N GLU A 383 -24.91 -11.72 19.59
CA GLU A 383 -25.08 -10.26 19.62
C GLU A 383 -23.80 -9.60 20.13
N LYS A 384 -23.39 -8.49 19.48
CA LYS A 384 -22.27 -7.67 19.99
C LYS A 384 -22.65 -7.11 21.35
N THR A 385 -21.92 -7.53 22.36
CA THR A 385 -21.99 -6.88 23.67
C THR A 385 -21.49 -5.44 23.50
N LYS A 386 -22.36 -4.46 23.67
CA LYS A 386 -21.97 -3.06 23.75
C LYS A 386 -21.10 -2.89 24.99
N GLU A 387 -19.75 -2.83 24.80
CA GLU A 387 -18.83 -2.28 25.81
C GLU A 387 -18.91 -0.76 25.83
#